data_0055cc442d5990cee25b805c2137f124
#
_entry.id   0055cc442d5990cee25b805c2137f124
#
_cell.length_a   1.000
_cell.length_b   1.000
_cell.length_c   1.000
_cell.angle_alpha   90.00
_cell.angle_beta   90.00
_cell.angle_gamma   90.00
#
_symmetry.space_group_name_H-M   'P 1'
#
loop_
_entity.id
_entity.type
_entity.pdbx_description
1 polymer ?
#
loop_
_entity_poly.entity_id
_entity_poly.type
_entity_poly.pdbx_seq_one_letter_code
_entity_poly.pdbx_strand_id
1 'polypeptide(L)'
;LATFIVNHSWIFVIVFVVLLGPAIYGQNHTSVYYDLSDTLPDDLACSQANKKLEENFDMNSIYMILADSSMSTDTANEMLDKLGDVDGVQFALGLDTALKSGIPQEFLPAKTVSELKGEDYQIMMIATDYKIASDEINNQISKVNDIVKSYDSKAMVVGEAPCTKDLITITDKDFKTVSAVSIVAIFVIILFVL
;
A
#
# COMPACT_ATOMS: atom_id res chain seq x y z
N LEU A 1 39.21 0.08 -33.85
CA LEU A 1 38.23 -0.29 -32.85
C LEU A 1 37.17 -1.23 -33.49
N ALA A 2 36.50 -0.84 -34.59
CA ALA A 2 35.48 -1.66 -35.26
C ALA A 2 35.98 -3.05 -35.64
N THR A 3 37.15 -3.14 -36.29
CA THR A 3 37.76 -4.42 -36.72
C THR A 3 38.10 -5.33 -35.52
N PHE A 4 38.51 -4.74 -34.38
CA PHE A 4 38.76 -5.50 -33.15
C PHE A 4 37.46 -6.09 -32.58
N ILE A 5 36.39 -5.30 -32.55
CA ILE A 5 35.07 -5.73 -32.06
C ILE A 5 34.51 -6.87 -32.94
N VAL A 6 34.60 -6.74 -34.27
CA VAL A 6 34.12 -7.76 -35.21
C VAL A 6 34.88 -9.06 -35.05
N ASN A 7 36.21 -9.01 -34.97
CA ASN A 7 37.04 -10.21 -34.83
C ASN A 7 36.92 -10.89 -33.45
N HIS A 8 36.44 -10.17 -32.45
CA HIS A 8 36.28 -10.67 -31.07
C HIS A 8 34.80 -10.61 -30.60
N SER A 9 33.86 -10.60 -31.53
CA SER A 9 32.43 -10.45 -31.26
C SER A 9 31.93 -11.45 -30.24
N TRP A 10 32.42 -12.68 -30.25
CA TRP A 10 32.08 -13.72 -29.28
C TRP A 10 32.40 -13.33 -27.83
N ILE A 11 33.52 -12.64 -27.57
CA ILE A 11 33.89 -12.17 -26.23
C ILE A 11 32.91 -11.12 -25.74
N PHE A 12 32.50 -10.19 -26.62
CA PHE A 12 31.54 -9.15 -26.27
C PHE A 12 30.15 -9.73 -25.98
N VAL A 13 29.74 -10.77 -26.73
CA VAL A 13 28.49 -11.48 -26.47
C VAL A 13 28.52 -12.15 -25.09
N ILE A 14 29.61 -12.85 -24.76
CA ILE A 14 29.74 -13.48 -23.42
C ILE A 14 29.70 -12.42 -22.31
N VAL A 15 30.45 -11.32 -22.44
CA VAL A 15 30.46 -10.23 -21.46
C VAL A 15 29.07 -9.63 -21.30
N PHE A 16 28.33 -9.42 -22.39
CA PHE A 16 26.97 -8.92 -22.35
C PHE A 16 26.04 -9.86 -21.60
N VAL A 17 26.07 -11.17 -21.91
CA VAL A 17 25.24 -12.19 -21.26
C VAL A 17 25.58 -12.28 -19.75
N VAL A 18 26.85 -12.22 -19.39
CA VAL A 18 27.28 -12.22 -17.97
C VAL A 18 26.80 -10.98 -17.23
N LEU A 19 26.79 -9.80 -17.86
CA LEU A 19 26.29 -8.56 -17.26
C LEU A 19 24.76 -8.50 -17.20
N LEU A 20 24.09 -9.18 -18.12
CA LEU A 20 22.62 -9.20 -18.17
C LEU A 20 22.02 -9.88 -16.93
N GLY A 21 22.65 -10.94 -16.43
CA GLY A 21 22.19 -11.63 -15.21
C GLY A 21 22.08 -10.73 -13.99
N PRO A 22 23.17 -10.09 -13.55
CA PRO A 22 23.12 -9.11 -12.43
C PRO A 22 22.18 -7.92 -12.69
N ALA A 23 22.07 -7.46 -13.95
CA ALA A 23 21.18 -6.35 -14.29
C ALA A 23 19.70 -6.73 -14.11
N ILE A 24 19.28 -7.91 -14.61
CA ILE A 24 17.92 -8.42 -14.42
C ILE A 24 17.65 -8.68 -12.92
N TYR A 25 18.63 -9.25 -12.21
CA TYR A 25 18.50 -9.47 -10.77
C TYR A 25 18.29 -8.15 -10.02
N GLY A 26 19.12 -7.13 -10.30
CA GLY A 26 19.01 -5.81 -9.69
C GLY A 26 17.67 -5.15 -10.00
N GLN A 27 17.22 -5.19 -11.26
CA GLN A 27 15.93 -4.63 -11.67
C GLN A 27 14.75 -5.28 -10.93
N ASN A 28 14.76 -6.59 -10.76
CA ASN A 28 13.68 -7.31 -10.09
C ASN A 28 13.68 -7.16 -8.56
N HIS A 29 14.80 -6.72 -7.96
CA HIS A 29 14.94 -6.52 -6.51
C HIS A 29 14.99 -5.03 -6.12
N THR A 30 14.79 -4.14 -7.07
CA THR A 30 14.66 -2.70 -6.79
C THR A 30 13.20 -2.37 -6.59
N SER A 31 12.81 -2.15 -5.37
CA SER A 31 11.47 -1.64 -5.04
C SER A 31 11.40 -0.16 -5.34
N VAL A 32 10.40 0.26 -6.08
CA VAL A 32 10.15 1.68 -6.37
C VAL A 32 9.08 2.16 -5.40
N TYR A 33 9.50 2.86 -4.36
CA TYR A 33 8.60 3.48 -3.41
C TYR A 33 8.39 4.95 -3.78
N TYR A 34 7.12 5.34 -3.84
CA TYR A 34 6.72 6.74 -4.01
C TYR A 34 6.15 7.25 -2.69
N ASP A 35 7.01 7.70 -1.80
CA ASP A 35 6.58 8.47 -0.63
C ASP A 35 6.75 9.97 -0.94
N LEU A 36 5.62 10.63 -1.16
CA LEU A 36 5.61 12.07 -1.39
C LEU A 36 5.92 12.84 -0.11
N SER A 37 5.64 12.26 1.04
CA SER A 37 5.83 12.88 2.36
C SER A 37 7.31 13.02 2.69
N ASP A 38 8.14 12.03 2.35
CA ASP A 38 9.59 12.06 2.56
C ASP A 38 10.33 13.06 1.66
N THR A 39 9.68 13.55 0.60
CA THR A 39 10.25 14.58 -0.29
C THR A 39 9.98 16.00 0.18
N LEU A 40 9.13 16.17 1.20
CA LEU A 40 8.76 17.48 1.72
C LEU A 40 9.85 18.03 2.64
N PRO A 41 10.12 19.34 2.60
CA PRO A 41 11.05 19.98 3.54
C PRO A 41 10.62 19.78 5.00
N ASP A 42 11.59 19.55 5.89
CA ASP A 42 11.36 19.32 7.32
C ASP A 42 10.77 20.54 8.06
N ASP A 43 10.92 21.73 7.50
CA ASP A 43 10.40 22.98 8.08
C ASP A 43 8.91 23.21 7.83
N LEU A 44 8.26 22.39 7.00
CA LEU A 44 6.82 22.47 6.77
C LEU A 44 6.04 22.07 8.02
N ALA A 45 4.97 22.80 8.29
CA ALA A 45 4.11 22.53 9.46
C ALA A 45 3.53 21.12 9.46
N CYS A 46 3.18 20.55 8.29
CA CYS A 46 2.70 19.17 8.16
C CYS A 46 3.80 18.16 8.49
N SER A 47 5.04 18.35 8.00
CA SER A 47 6.17 17.47 8.30
C SER A 47 6.49 17.46 9.79
N GLN A 48 6.49 18.64 10.43
CA GLN A 48 6.67 18.75 11.88
C GLN A 48 5.52 18.12 12.68
N ALA A 49 4.29 18.21 12.19
CA ALA A 49 3.14 17.59 12.84
C ALA A 49 3.21 16.06 12.74
N ASN A 50 3.53 15.52 11.58
CA ASN A 50 3.70 14.08 11.38
C ASN A 50 4.82 13.52 12.26
N LYS A 51 5.96 14.21 12.33
CA LYS A 51 7.06 13.84 13.21
C LYS A 51 6.66 13.79 14.69
N LYS A 52 5.82 14.73 15.15
CA LYS A 52 5.29 14.71 16.52
C LYS A 52 4.30 13.57 16.75
N LEU A 53 3.52 13.19 15.75
CA LEU A 53 2.65 12.01 15.83
C LEU A 53 3.48 10.72 15.94
N GLU A 54 4.52 10.59 15.12
CA GLU A 54 5.46 9.47 15.21
C GLU A 54 6.15 9.41 16.57
N GLU A 55 6.77 10.50 17.03
CA GLU A 55 7.58 10.53 18.24
C GLU A 55 6.79 10.36 19.55
N ASN A 56 5.51 10.78 19.59
CA ASN A 56 4.73 10.81 20.84
C ASN A 56 3.62 9.76 20.88
N PHE A 57 3.20 9.24 19.74
CA PHE A 57 2.05 8.33 19.63
C PHE A 57 2.34 7.07 18.84
N ASP A 58 3.57 6.88 18.34
CA ASP A 58 3.97 5.78 17.44
C ASP A 58 3.01 5.64 16.24
N MET A 59 2.54 6.78 15.71
CA MET A 59 1.58 6.83 14.61
C MET A 59 2.23 7.46 13.39
N ASN A 60 2.42 6.65 12.35
CA ASN A 60 2.97 7.09 11.07
C ASN A 60 1.91 7.24 9.98
N SER A 61 0.84 6.47 10.05
CA SER A 61 -0.22 6.52 9.04
C SER A 61 -1.59 6.18 9.63
N ILE A 62 -2.62 6.75 9.02
CA ILE A 62 -4.02 6.42 9.32
C ILE A 62 -4.70 6.08 7.99
N TYR A 63 -5.44 4.98 7.99
CA TYR A 63 -6.31 4.61 6.89
C TYR A 63 -7.67 4.11 7.40
N MET A 64 -8.63 3.99 6.52
CA MET A 64 -10.01 3.75 6.90
C MET A 64 -10.56 2.49 6.22
N ILE A 65 -11.59 1.93 6.84
CA ILE A 65 -12.40 0.86 6.26
C ILE A 65 -13.81 1.40 6.08
N LEU A 66 -14.34 1.20 4.89
CA LEU A 66 -15.76 1.36 4.57
C LEU A 66 -16.40 -0.02 4.57
N ALA A 67 -17.21 -0.32 5.58
CA ALA A 67 -17.95 -1.56 5.71
C ALA A 67 -19.46 -1.29 5.59
N ASP A 68 -20.24 -2.33 5.32
CA ASP A 68 -21.70 -2.23 5.22
C ASP A 68 -22.30 -1.70 6.55
N SER A 69 -23.15 -0.68 6.46
CA SER A 69 -23.78 -0.05 7.62
C SER A 69 -24.74 -1.01 8.36
N SER A 70 -25.23 -2.05 7.69
CA SER A 70 -26.13 -3.05 8.28
C SER A 70 -25.39 -4.12 9.10
N MET A 71 -24.04 -4.11 9.09
CA MET A 71 -23.23 -5.01 9.92
C MET A 71 -23.61 -4.85 11.40
N SER A 72 -23.80 -5.97 12.10
CA SER A 72 -24.15 -5.93 13.54
C SER A 72 -22.98 -5.40 14.36
N THR A 73 -23.29 -4.73 15.47
CA THR A 73 -22.26 -4.22 16.42
C THR A 73 -21.31 -5.32 16.90
N ASP A 74 -21.83 -6.53 17.17
CA ASP A 74 -20.99 -7.64 17.60
C ASP A 74 -20.00 -8.08 16.52
N THR A 75 -20.47 -8.19 15.26
CA THR A 75 -19.63 -8.54 14.11
C THR A 75 -18.58 -7.45 13.84
N ALA A 76 -18.97 -6.19 13.91
CA ALA A 76 -18.07 -5.06 13.74
C ALA A 76 -16.97 -5.05 14.82
N ASN A 77 -17.33 -5.28 16.08
CA ASN A 77 -16.38 -5.37 17.17
C ASN A 77 -15.44 -6.57 17.05
N GLU A 78 -15.95 -7.76 16.65
CA GLU A 78 -15.09 -8.93 16.41
C GLU A 78 -14.07 -8.65 15.29
N MET A 79 -14.52 -7.99 14.21
CA MET A 79 -13.62 -7.58 13.14
C MET A 79 -12.57 -6.58 13.64
N LEU A 80 -12.98 -5.54 14.39
CA LEU A 80 -12.08 -4.53 14.94
C LEU A 80 -11.07 -5.13 15.93
N ASP A 81 -11.48 -6.08 16.78
CA ASP A 81 -10.57 -6.80 17.68
C ASP A 81 -9.49 -7.55 16.88
N LYS A 82 -9.88 -8.29 15.82
CA LYS A 82 -8.91 -8.98 14.96
C LYS A 82 -8.00 -8.03 14.18
N LEU A 83 -8.50 -6.86 13.80
CA LEU A 83 -7.71 -5.83 13.13
C LEU A 83 -6.71 -5.20 14.11
N GLY A 84 -7.08 -5.04 15.37
CA GLY A 84 -6.17 -4.57 16.42
C GLY A 84 -5.02 -5.55 16.72
N ASP A 85 -5.22 -6.84 16.47
CA ASP A 85 -4.18 -7.88 16.65
C ASP A 85 -3.20 -7.96 15.46
N VAL A 86 -3.43 -7.21 14.38
CA VAL A 86 -2.51 -7.18 13.23
C VAL A 86 -1.25 -6.40 13.60
N ASP A 87 -0.10 -6.99 13.30
CA ASP A 87 1.21 -6.40 13.58
C ASP A 87 1.34 -4.99 12.99
N GLY A 88 1.83 -4.05 13.83
CA GLY A 88 1.96 -2.63 13.49
C GLY A 88 0.66 -1.81 13.58
N VAL A 89 -0.49 -2.42 13.90
CA VAL A 89 -1.72 -1.67 14.19
C VAL A 89 -1.67 -1.15 15.63
N GLN A 90 -1.69 0.16 15.79
CA GLN A 90 -1.72 0.81 17.11
C GLN A 90 -3.14 0.82 17.69
N PHE A 91 -4.13 1.09 16.85
CA PHE A 91 -5.53 0.93 17.20
C PHE A 91 -6.43 0.76 15.98
N ALA A 92 -7.54 0.07 16.17
CA ALA A 92 -8.64 -0.04 15.24
C ALA A 92 -9.91 0.44 15.93
N LEU A 93 -10.55 1.49 15.42
CA LEU A 93 -11.68 2.16 16.04
C LEU A 93 -12.84 2.32 15.08
N GLY A 94 -14.04 2.15 15.58
CA GLY A 94 -15.30 2.43 14.89
C GLY A 94 -16.35 2.94 15.85
N LEU A 95 -17.54 3.29 15.36
CA LEU A 95 -18.67 3.66 16.19
C LEU A 95 -19.00 2.56 17.22
N ASP A 96 -18.93 1.32 16.79
CA ASP A 96 -19.24 0.15 17.61
C ASP A 96 -18.25 -0.06 18.76
N THR A 97 -17.00 0.43 18.64
CA THR A 97 -16.01 0.41 19.73
C THR A 97 -16.48 1.28 20.92
N ALA A 98 -17.06 2.44 20.65
CA ALA A 98 -17.59 3.32 21.69
C ALA A 98 -18.81 2.67 22.38
N LEU A 99 -19.66 1.99 21.61
CA LEU A 99 -20.82 1.27 22.12
C LEU A 99 -20.40 0.07 22.99
N LYS A 100 -19.37 -0.68 22.58
CA LYS A 100 -18.79 -1.78 23.37
C LYS A 100 -18.23 -1.31 24.71
N SER A 101 -17.69 -0.08 24.77
CA SER A 101 -17.18 0.53 26.01
C SER A 101 -18.30 0.93 26.99
N GLY A 102 -19.55 0.61 26.69
CA GLY A 102 -20.70 0.85 27.57
C GLY A 102 -21.28 2.27 27.49
N ILE A 103 -20.90 3.02 26.46
CA ILE A 103 -21.50 4.33 26.15
C ILE A 103 -22.77 4.07 25.33
N PRO A 104 -24.00 4.31 25.87
CA PRO A 104 -25.20 4.17 25.07
C PRO A 104 -25.19 5.13 23.88
N GLN A 105 -25.71 4.70 22.73
CA GLN A 105 -25.70 5.51 21.50
C GLN A 105 -26.40 6.87 21.68
N GLU A 106 -27.34 6.96 22.59
CA GLU A 106 -28.09 8.19 22.91
C GLU A 106 -27.20 9.28 23.53
N PHE A 107 -26.05 8.92 24.11
CA PHE A 107 -25.06 9.87 24.64
C PHE A 107 -24.05 10.34 23.59
N LEU A 108 -24.00 9.71 22.43
CA LEU A 108 -23.17 10.16 21.33
C LEU A 108 -23.88 11.29 20.58
N PRO A 109 -23.15 12.39 20.23
CA PRO A 109 -23.75 13.44 19.42
C PRO A 109 -24.29 12.87 18.12
N ALA A 110 -25.55 13.15 17.78
CA ALA A 110 -26.21 12.63 16.57
C ALA A 110 -25.37 12.93 15.29
N LYS A 111 -24.66 14.06 15.28
CA LYS A 111 -23.76 14.45 14.20
C LYS A 111 -22.60 13.47 14.08
N THR A 112 -21.96 13.07 15.16
CA THR A 112 -20.84 12.11 15.16
C THR A 112 -21.31 10.74 14.68
N VAL A 113 -22.48 10.30 15.11
CA VAL A 113 -23.07 9.04 14.63
C VAL A 113 -23.32 9.07 13.12
N SER A 114 -23.92 10.16 12.60
CA SER A 114 -24.21 10.30 11.17
C SER A 114 -22.96 10.51 10.30
N GLU A 115 -21.86 10.98 10.88
CA GLU A 115 -20.58 11.11 10.17
C GLU A 115 -19.83 9.76 10.08
N LEU A 116 -19.99 8.88 11.08
CA LEU A 116 -19.34 7.58 11.11
C LEU A 116 -20.18 6.46 10.51
N LYS A 117 -21.52 6.61 10.49
CA LYS A 117 -22.45 5.62 9.96
C LYS A 117 -23.50 6.29 9.07
N GLY A 118 -23.33 6.10 7.77
CA GLY A 118 -24.29 6.54 6.74
C GLY A 118 -25.37 5.48 6.46
N GLU A 119 -26.13 5.69 5.38
CA GLU A 119 -27.18 4.74 4.96
C GLU A 119 -26.59 3.42 4.48
N ASP A 120 -25.54 3.46 3.64
CA ASP A 120 -24.97 2.27 3.01
C ASP A 120 -23.68 1.79 3.69
N TYR A 121 -22.89 2.73 4.25
CA TYR A 121 -21.56 2.44 4.77
C TYR A 121 -21.35 3.00 6.17
N GLN A 122 -20.53 2.30 6.94
CA GLN A 122 -19.92 2.79 8.17
C GLN A 122 -18.41 2.90 8.02
N ILE A 123 -17.84 3.89 8.72
CA ILE A 123 -16.40 4.19 8.68
C ILE A 123 -15.74 3.64 9.93
N MET A 124 -14.65 2.90 9.75
CA MET A 124 -13.74 2.50 10.81
C MET A 124 -12.35 3.02 10.48
N MET A 125 -11.56 3.33 11.49
CA MET A 125 -10.21 3.91 11.35
C MET A 125 -9.18 2.97 11.93
N ILE A 126 -8.05 2.85 11.23
CA ILE A 126 -6.87 2.12 11.68
C ILE A 126 -5.70 3.09 11.71
N ALA A 127 -5.01 3.16 12.84
CA ALA A 127 -3.72 3.82 12.95
C ALA A 127 -2.60 2.77 13.00
N THR A 128 -1.48 3.06 12.36
CA THR A 128 -0.33 2.16 12.26
C THR A 128 0.96 2.91 12.55
N ASP A 129 1.94 2.19 13.09
CA ASP A 129 3.32 2.65 13.28
C ASP A 129 4.16 2.51 12.00
N TYR A 130 3.66 1.82 10.97
CA TYR A 130 4.40 1.64 9.73
C TYR A 130 4.33 2.87 8.83
N LYS A 131 5.47 3.20 8.23
CA LYS A 131 5.57 4.30 7.27
C LYS A 131 4.89 3.94 5.96
N ILE A 132 4.30 4.95 5.33
CA ILE A 132 3.72 4.84 3.98
C ILE A 132 4.82 4.38 3.01
N ALA A 133 4.45 3.60 2.00
CA ALA A 133 5.36 3.09 0.98
C ALA A 133 6.50 2.20 1.53
N SER A 134 6.26 1.44 2.59
CA SER A 134 7.15 0.39 3.08
C SER A 134 6.59 -1.01 2.80
N ASP A 135 7.44 -2.04 2.85
CA ASP A 135 7.00 -3.43 2.72
C ASP A 135 6.12 -3.86 3.89
N GLU A 136 6.40 -3.32 5.08
CA GLU A 136 5.67 -3.61 6.32
C GLU A 136 4.22 -3.17 6.19
N ILE A 137 3.97 -1.90 5.80
CA ILE A 137 2.60 -1.40 5.64
C ILE A 137 1.87 -2.10 4.48
N ASN A 138 2.58 -2.43 3.38
CA ASN A 138 1.99 -3.15 2.26
C ASN A 138 1.52 -4.55 2.66
N ASN A 139 2.29 -5.25 3.50
CA ASN A 139 1.93 -6.55 4.06
C ASN A 139 0.79 -6.42 5.08
N GLN A 140 0.83 -5.41 5.94
CA GLN A 140 -0.24 -5.10 6.90
C GLN A 140 -1.56 -4.85 6.17
N ILE A 141 -1.59 -3.96 5.17
CA ILE A 141 -2.78 -3.66 4.37
C ILE A 141 -3.35 -4.92 3.69
N SER A 142 -2.48 -5.84 3.23
CA SER A 142 -2.95 -7.11 2.67
C SER A 142 -3.69 -7.95 3.71
N LYS A 143 -3.10 -8.12 4.91
CA LYS A 143 -3.73 -8.86 6.02
C LYS A 143 -5.03 -8.20 6.47
N VAL A 144 -5.02 -6.87 6.62
CA VAL A 144 -6.23 -6.09 6.95
C VAL A 144 -7.33 -6.30 5.92
N ASN A 145 -6.98 -6.21 4.62
CA ASN A 145 -7.95 -6.44 3.55
C ASN A 145 -8.53 -7.86 3.59
N ASP A 146 -7.71 -8.88 3.85
CA ASP A 146 -8.16 -10.27 3.95
C ASP A 146 -9.12 -10.45 5.14
N ILE A 147 -8.80 -9.87 6.30
CA ILE A 147 -9.68 -9.88 7.47
C ILE A 147 -11.00 -9.20 7.13
N VAL A 148 -10.95 -7.96 6.63
CA VAL A 148 -12.14 -7.17 6.29
C VAL A 148 -13.03 -7.91 5.30
N LYS A 149 -12.45 -8.47 4.23
CA LYS A 149 -13.18 -9.24 3.22
C LYS A 149 -13.79 -10.53 3.75
N SER A 150 -13.28 -11.09 4.82
CA SER A 150 -13.86 -12.28 5.46
C SER A 150 -15.17 -11.98 6.20
N TYR A 151 -15.37 -10.73 6.62
CA TYR A 151 -16.58 -10.26 7.28
C TYR A 151 -17.57 -9.59 6.32
N ASP A 152 -17.05 -8.78 5.40
CA ASP A 152 -17.83 -8.11 4.37
C ASP A 152 -17.06 -8.09 3.04
N SER A 153 -17.50 -8.90 2.09
CA SER A 153 -16.87 -9.03 0.78
C SER A 153 -16.88 -7.73 -0.04
N LYS A 154 -17.78 -6.79 0.27
CA LYS A 154 -17.91 -5.49 -0.40
C LYS A 154 -17.15 -4.37 0.30
N ALA A 155 -16.73 -4.58 1.55
CA ALA A 155 -15.99 -3.56 2.29
C ALA A 155 -14.70 -3.16 1.56
N MET A 156 -14.27 -1.92 1.76
CA MET A 156 -13.12 -1.33 1.09
C MET A 156 -12.15 -0.76 2.12
N VAL A 157 -10.86 -1.00 1.91
CA VAL A 157 -9.79 -0.35 2.69
C VAL A 157 -9.35 0.87 1.89
N VAL A 158 -9.44 2.06 2.49
CA VAL A 158 -9.22 3.34 1.82
C VAL A 158 -8.28 4.24 2.63
N GLY A 159 -7.52 5.08 1.95
CA GLY A 159 -6.57 6.00 2.55
C GLY A 159 -5.31 6.14 1.71
N GLU A 160 -4.35 6.94 2.20
CA GLU A 160 -3.12 7.20 1.47
C GLU A 160 -2.28 5.92 1.31
N ALA A 161 -2.07 5.17 2.38
CA ALA A 161 -1.27 3.96 2.35
C ALA A 161 -1.86 2.85 1.45
N PRO A 162 -3.16 2.49 1.51
CA PRO A 162 -3.79 1.58 0.55
C PRO A 162 -3.70 2.07 -0.90
N CYS A 163 -3.92 3.36 -1.14
CA CYS A 163 -3.82 3.94 -2.49
C CYS A 163 -2.39 3.86 -3.03
N THR A 164 -1.40 4.16 -2.20
CA THR A 164 0.02 4.06 -2.56
C THR A 164 0.41 2.61 -2.87
N LYS A 165 -0.06 1.65 -2.09
CA LYS A 165 0.15 0.22 -2.36
C LYS A 165 -0.42 -0.21 -3.71
N ASP A 166 -1.65 0.20 -4.01
CA ASP A 166 -2.29 -0.11 -5.28
C ASP A 166 -1.54 0.53 -6.45
N LEU A 167 -1.12 1.80 -6.30
CA LEU A 167 -0.30 2.50 -7.29
C LEU A 167 1.02 1.76 -7.56
N ILE A 168 1.74 1.35 -6.53
CA ILE A 168 2.99 0.58 -6.65
C ILE A 168 2.73 -0.73 -7.41
N THR A 169 1.69 -1.45 -7.02
CA THR A 169 1.34 -2.75 -7.63
C THR A 169 1.00 -2.62 -9.11
N ILE A 170 0.19 -1.61 -9.47
CA ILE A 170 -0.21 -1.35 -10.85
C ILE A 170 1.00 -0.90 -11.67
N THR A 171 1.79 0.04 -11.14
CA THR A 171 2.98 0.58 -11.81
C THR A 171 4.01 -0.52 -12.09
N ASP A 172 4.28 -1.41 -11.13
CA ASP A 172 5.22 -2.54 -11.32
C ASP A 172 4.73 -3.49 -12.43
N LYS A 173 3.44 -3.80 -12.44
CA LYS A 173 2.84 -4.62 -13.51
C LYS A 173 2.95 -3.94 -14.87
N ASP A 174 2.68 -2.64 -14.95
CA ASP A 174 2.73 -1.89 -16.19
C ASP A 174 4.17 -1.79 -16.71
N PHE A 175 5.14 -1.50 -15.85
CA PHE A 175 6.55 -1.50 -16.23
C PHE A 175 7.03 -2.85 -16.77
N LYS A 176 6.65 -3.95 -16.11
CA LYS A 176 6.98 -5.31 -16.58
C LYS A 176 6.35 -5.59 -17.95
N THR A 177 5.09 -5.19 -18.15
CA THR A 177 4.37 -5.37 -19.40
C THR A 177 4.98 -4.56 -20.53
N VAL A 178 5.23 -3.26 -20.31
CA VAL A 178 5.85 -2.36 -21.29
C VAL A 178 7.25 -2.84 -21.66
N SER A 179 8.06 -3.24 -20.67
CA SER A 179 9.40 -3.78 -20.92
C SER A 179 9.36 -5.04 -21.76
N ALA A 180 8.47 -5.99 -21.47
CA ALA A 180 8.33 -7.21 -22.24
C ALA A 180 7.90 -6.93 -23.68
N VAL A 181 6.88 -6.07 -23.87
CA VAL A 181 6.41 -5.68 -25.22
C VAL A 181 7.51 -4.97 -26.01
N SER A 182 8.26 -4.07 -25.38
CA SER A 182 9.36 -3.34 -26.01
C SER A 182 10.48 -4.27 -26.45
N ILE A 183 10.88 -5.24 -25.64
CA ILE A 183 11.90 -6.23 -25.97
C ILE A 183 11.44 -7.06 -27.18
N VAL A 184 10.20 -7.56 -27.17
CA VAL A 184 9.64 -8.33 -28.28
C VAL A 184 9.57 -7.50 -29.55
N ALA A 185 9.11 -6.26 -29.48
CA ALA A 185 9.01 -5.37 -30.63
C ALA A 185 10.40 -5.09 -31.24
N ILE A 186 11.40 -4.78 -30.42
CA ILE A 186 12.78 -4.57 -30.88
C ILE A 186 13.33 -5.83 -31.53
N PHE A 187 13.10 -7.00 -30.94
CA PHE A 187 13.54 -8.28 -31.50
C PHE A 187 12.91 -8.55 -32.89
N VAL A 188 11.60 -8.31 -33.03
CA VAL A 188 10.88 -8.45 -34.30
C VAL A 188 11.44 -7.50 -35.36
N ILE A 189 11.65 -6.22 -34.98
CA ILE A 189 12.22 -5.23 -35.92
C ILE A 189 13.60 -5.67 -36.41
N ILE A 190 14.47 -6.11 -35.51
CA ILE A 190 15.81 -6.59 -35.87
C ILE A 190 15.72 -7.78 -36.82
N LEU A 191 14.79 -8.71 -36.55
CA LEU A 191 14.61 -9.92 -37.39
C LEU A 191 14.14 -9.60 -38.80
N PHE A 192 13.38 -8.51 -39.00
CA PHE A 192 12.93 -8.08 -40.33
C PHE A 192 13.92 -7.18 -41.09
N VAL A 193 14.84 -6.51 -40.36
CA VAL A 193 15.82 -5.58 -40.93
C VAL A 193 17.14 -6.28 -41.29
N LEU A 194 17.49 -7.38 -40.63
CA LEU A 194 18.68 -8.20 -40.88
C LEU A 194 18.37 -9.38 -41.80
#